data_871a98dd231b84a986467c2236cb9d60
#
_entry.id   871a98dd231b84a986467c2236cb9d60
#
_cell.length_a   1.000
_cell.length_b   1.000
_cell.length_c   1.000
_cell.angle_alpha   90.00
_cell.angle_beta   90.00
_cell.angle_gamma   90.00
#
_symmetry.space_group_name_H-M   'P 1'
#
loop_
_entity.id
_entity.type
_entity.pdbx_description
1 polymer ?
#
loop_
_entity_poly.entity_id
_entity_poly.type
_entity_poly.pdbx_seq_one_letter_code
_entity_poly.pdbx_strand_id
1 'polypeptide(L)'
;NKHDRQTLIIDSFSKLYNITAAIAEETVGNVYAADKKAAQKPTRQLQVWMDRLDMTIALVAHSKAEWKNGQPTGKTTWDGWDKLTYDLNLWIELVQTGKRRDIVVRKSRIEGFILGNSYPADYETFAKLYGDDIINKPSEQIVLATVDQVAEAKHLIGVFNISEEDQKKALKKYDVEAYEELSSEEIQKVIDNLKSKLTKETK
;
A
#
# COMPACT_ATOMS: atom_id res chain seq x y z
N ASN A 1 5.54 5.28 24.89
CA ASN A 1 6.57 5.83 23.99
C ASN A 1 5.86 6.35 22.74
N LYS A 2 5.71 7.67 22.62
CA LYS A 2 5.33 8.30 21.36
C LYS A 2 6.52 8.16 20.42
N HIS A 3 6.41 7.32 19.41
CA HIS A 3 7.37 7.29 18.32
C HIS A 3 7.03 8.45 17.40
N ASP A 4 7.78 9.52 17.45
CA ASP A 4 7.55 10.74 16.68
C ASP A 4 7.79 10.57 15.17
N ARG A 5 8.24 9.39 14.75
CA ARG A 5 8.50 9.05 13.34
C ARG A 5 8.29 7.57 13.12
N GLN A 6 7.58 7.25 12.05
CA GLN A 6 7.36 5.87 11.67
C GLN A 6 7.71 5.68 10.21
N THR A 7 8.56 4.69 9.97
CA THR A 7 8.88 4.22 8.62
C THR A 7 8.60 2.74 8.57
N LEU A 8 7.73 2.34 7.65
CA LEU A 8 7.51 0.93 7.33
C LEU A 8 8.43 0.55 6.17
N ILE A 9 9.26 -0.45 6.38
CA ILE A 9 10.13 -1.01 5.34
C ILE A 9 9.66 -2.42 5.02
N ILE A 10 9.32 -2.68 3.75
CA ILE A 10 8.98 -4.02 3.25
C ILE A 10 10.15 -4.53 2.38
N ASP A 11 10.97 -5.40 2.95
CA ASP A 11 12.11 -6.06 2.27
C ASP A 11 11.89 -7.58 2.23
N SER A 12 11.61 -8.16 1.08
CA SER A 12 11.46 -7.51 -0.23
C SER A 12 10.00 -7.58 -0.70
N PHE A 13 9.53 -6.50 -1.25
CA PHE A 13 8.20 -6.44 -1.85
C PHE A 13 8.07 -7.42 -3.02
N SER A 14 9.15 -7.65 -3.79
CA SER A 14 9.17 -8.65 -4.86
C SER A 14 8.82 -10.04 -4.34
N LYS A 15 9.39 -10.45 -3.20
CA LYS A 15 9.11 -11.75 -2.59
C LYS A 15 7.66 -11.84 -2.11
N LEU A 16 7.15 -10.77 -1.48
CA LEU A 16 5.75 -10.70 -1.04
C LEU A 16 4.79 -10.85 -2.21
N TYR A 17 5.03 -10.12 -3.30
CA TYR A 17 4.21 -10.17 -4.51
C TYR A 17 4.25 -11.57 -5.17
N ASN A 18 5.43 -12.17 -5.29
CA ASN A 18 5.61 -13.48 -5.91
C ASN A 18 4.96 -14.60 -5.07
N ILE A 19 5.01 -14.53 -3.73
CA ILE A 19 4.30 -15.47 -2.85
C ILE A 19 2.78 -15.31 -3.03
N THR A 20 2.29 -14.07 -3.10
CA THR A 20 0.86 -13.80 -3.33
C THR A 20 0.41 -14.35 -4.69
N ALA A 21 1.23 -14.23 -5.73
CA ALA A 21 0.95 -14.81 -7.04
C ALA A 21 0.93 -16.34 -7.01
N ALA A 22 1.87 -16.97 -6.31
CA ALA A 22 1.92 -18.43 -6.16
C ALA A 22 0.68 -18.98 -5.43
N ILE A 23 0.25 -18.35 -4.34
CA ILE A 23 -0.98 -18.72 -3.62
C ILE A 23 -2.21 -18.56 -4.53
N ALA A 24 -2.25 -17.48 -5.33
CA ALA A 24 -3.32 -17.25 -6.28
C ALA A 24 -3.34 -18.31 -7.39
N GLU A 25 -2.18 -18.79 -7.85
CA GLU A 25 -2.06 -19.86 -8.85
C GLU A 25 -2.68 -21.17 -8.35
N GLU A 26 -2.45 -21.54 -7.08
CA GLU A 26 -3.09 -22.72 -6.48
C GLU A 26 -4.62 -22.67 -6.53
N THR A 27 -5.19 -21.45 -6.49
CA THR A 27 -6.65 -21.25 -6.50
C THR A 27 -7.24 -21.24 -7.91
N VAL A 28 -6.55 -20.65 -8.89
CA VAL A 28 -7.08 -20.44 -10.25
C VAL A 28 -6.55 -21.43 -11.28
N GLY A 29 -5.60 -22.29 -10.89
CA GLY A 29 -4.96 -23.26 -11.77
C GLY A 29 -3.93 -22.63 -12.73
N ASN A 30 -3.26 -23.48 -13.49
CA ASN A 30 -2.16 -23.08 -14.38
C ASN A 30 -2.68 -22.51 -15.71
N VAL A 31 -3.43 -21.40 -15.64
CA VAL A 31 -3.89 -20.65 -16.81
C VAL A 31 -2.97 -19.46 -16.99
N TYR A 32 -2.44 -19.26 -18.20
CA TYR A 32 -1.49 -18.19 -18.51
C TYR A 32 -1.90 -16.81 -17.91
N ALA A 33 -1.07 -16.27 -17.05
CA ALA A 33 -1.25 -14.99 -16.35
C ALA A 33 -2.49 -14.87 -15.44
N ALA A 34 -3.24 -15.96 -15.17
CA ALA A 34 -4.38 -15.94 -14.27
C ALA A 34 -3.94 -15.75 -12.79
N ASP A 35 -2.81 -16.32 -12.40
CA ASP A 35 -2.11 -16.15 -11.13
C ASP A 35 -1.83 -14.67 -10.83
N LYS A 36 -1.22 -13.97 -11.78
CA LYS A 36 -0.91 -12.54 -11.66
C LYS A 36 -2.16 -11.67 -11.57
N LYS A 37 -3.22 -12.03 -12.33
CA LYS A 37 -4.50 -11.34 -12.25
C LYS A 37 -5.18 -11.56 -10.89
N ALA A 38 -5.14 -12.78 -10.38
CA ALA A 38 -5.70 -13.11 -9.06
C ALA A 38 -4.91 -12.44 -7.91
N ALA A 39 -3.59 -12.30 -8.04
CA ALA A 39 -2.75 -11.60 -7.07
C ALA A 39 -2.99 -10.08 -7.02
N GLN A 40 -3.63 -9.48 -8.03
CA GLN A 40 -3.87 -8.03 -8.07
C GLN A 40 -4.77 -7.56 -6.93
N LYS A 41 -5.81 -8.31 -6.58
CA LYS A 41 -6.74 -7.92 -5.51
C LYS A 41 -6.05 -7.82 -4.15
N PRO A 42 -5.37 -8.84 -3.62
CA PRO A 42 -4.68 -8.74 -2.34
C PRO A 42 -3.53 -7.72 -2.36
N THR A 43 -2.85 -7.54 -3.50
CA THR A 43 -1.81 -6.50 -3.63
C THR A 43 -2.41 -5.10 -3.54
N ARG A 44 -3.56 -4.87 -4.17
CA ARG A 44 -4.28 -3.60 -4.07
C ARG A 44 -4.79 -3.34 -2.64
N GLN A 45 -5.29 -4.36 -1.95
CA GLN A 45 -5.69 -4.22 -0.55
C GLN A 45 -4.53 -3.80 0.34
N LEU A 46 -3.35 -4.43 0.17
CA LEU A 46 -2.15 -4.03 0.88
C LEU A 46 -1.78 -2.56 0.59
N GLN A 47 -1.88 -2.13 -0.66
CA GLN A 47 -1.64 -0.74 -1.05
C GLN A 47 -2.60 0.22 -0.34
N VAL A 48 -3.92 -0.08 -0.35
CA VAL A 48 -4.93 0.74 0.35
C VAL A 48 -4.61 0.86 1.85
N TRP A 49 -4.13 -0.22 2.48
CA TRP A 49 -3.68 -0.15 3.87
C TRP A 49 -2.45 0.74 4.05
N MET A 50 -1.47 0.60 3.17
CA MET A 50 -0.26 1.44 3.21
C MET A 50 -0.59 2.92 3.03
N ASP A 51 -1.49 3.27 2.10
CA ASP A 51 -1.90 4.65 1.81
C ASP A 51 -2.62 5.32 3.00
N ARG A 52 -3.18 4.52 3.92
CA ARG A 52 -3.83 5.00 5.14
C ARG A 52 -2.88 5.22 6.31
N LEU A 53 -1.68 4.70 6.22
CA LEU A 53 -0.69 4.91 7.26
C LEU A 53 -0.04 6.28 7.06
N ASP A 54 -0.17 7.16 8.07
CA ASP A 54 0.56 8.43 8.08
C ASP A 54 2.03 8.21 8.47
N MET A 55 2.74 7.53 7.57
CA MET A 55 4.16 7.21 7.74
C MET A 55 4.88 7.12 6.39
N THR A 56 6.19 7.19 6.42
CA THR A 56 7.01 6.88 5.25
C THR A 56 7.00 5.38 4.99
N ILE A 57 6.69 4.98 3.75
CA ILE A 57 6.73 3.57 3.36
C ILE A 57 7.82 3.37 2.31
N ALA A 58 8.75 2.48 2.63
CA ALA A 58 9.84 2.07 1.74
C ALA A 58 9.65 0.63 1.28
N LEU A 59 9.49 0.44 -0.02
CA LEU A 59 9.37 -0.87 -0.65
C LEU A 59 10.71 -1.24 -1.30
N VAL A 60 11.35 -2.28 -0.81
CA VAL A 60 12.58 -2.82 -1.41
C VAL A 60 12.20 -3.90 -2.40
N ALA A 61 12.62 -3.76 -3.65
CA ALA A 61 12.30 -4.70 -4.72
C ALA A 61 13.57 -5.12 -5.48
N HIS A 62 13.55 -6.33 -6.03
CA HIS A 62 14.61 -6.82 -6.90
C HIS A 62 14.42 -6.25 -8.31
N SER A 63 15.52 -6.09 -9.04
CA SER A 63 15.48 -5.77 -10.48
C SER A 63 15.35 -7.04 -11.30
N LYS A 64 14.67 -6.94 -12.45
CA LYS A 64 14.60 -7.98 -13.49
C LYS A 64 14.77 -7.37 -14.86
N ALA A 65 15.07 -8.19 -15.88
CA ALA A 65 15.12 -7.73 -17.26
C ALA A 65 13.74 -7.21 -17.71
N GLU A 66 13.73 -6.07 -18.38
CA GLU A 66 12.52 -5.52 -18.99
C GLU A 66 12.24 -6.21 -20.32
N TRP A 67 10.98 -6.63 -20.51
CA TRP A 67 10.50 -7.26 -21.74
C TRP A 67 9.35 -6.43 -22.33
N LYS A 68 9.39 -6.17 -23.64
CA LYS A 68 8.31 -5.56 -24.40
C LYS A 68 7.98 -6.41 -25.63
N ASN A 69 6.70 -6.72 -25.81
CA ASN A 69 6.22 -7.52 -26.94
C ASN A 69 6.99 -8.87 -27.12
N GLY A 70 7.33 -9.53 -25.99
CA GLY A 70 8.05 -10.80 -26.01
C GLY A 70 9.54 -10.70 -26.29
N GLN A 71 10.11 -9.49 -26.36
CA GLN A 71 11.55 -9.27 -26.60
C GLN A 71 12.16 -8.50 -25.41
N PRO A 72 13.42 -8.85 -25.00
CA PRO A 72 14.13 -8.10 -23.99
C PRO A 72 14.50 -6.71 -24.53
N THR A 73 14.26 -5.67 -23.74
CA THR A 73 14.60 -4.28 -24.12
C THR A 73 16.07 -3.92 -23.87
N GLY A 74 16.83 -4.80 -23.22
CA GLY A 74 18.18 -4.51 -22.72
C GLY A 74 18.21 -3.62 -21.46
N LYS A 75 17.04 -3.23 -20.94
CA LYS A 75 16.89 -2.45 -19.71
C LYS A 75 16.47 -3.35 -18.56
N THR A 76 16.58 -2.81 -17.36
CA THR A 76 16.03 -3.42 -16.14
C THR A 76 14.76 -2.70 -15.71
N THR A 77 13.86 -3.43 -15.07
CA THR A 77 12.72 -2.92 -14.34
C THR A 77 12.65 -3.62 -12.98
N TRP A 78 11.79 -3.18 -12.10
CA TRP A 78 11.60 -3.83 -10.81
C TRP A 78 10.74 -5.10 -10.94
N ASP A 79 10.95 -6.05 -10.04
CA ASP A 79 10.16 -7.27 -9.96
C ASP A 79 8.99 -7.11 -8.99
N GLY A 80 7.82 -6.86 -9.53
CA GLY A 80 6.60 -6.62 -8.76
C GLY A 80 5.40 -6.27 -9.65
N TRP A 81 4.36 -5.71 -9.05
CA TRP A 81 3.17 -5.28 -9.76
C TRP A 81 3.39 -3.94 -10.46
N ASP A 82 3.42 -3.96 -11.78
CA ASP A 82 3.80 -2.79 -12.60
C ASP A 82 2.94 -1.54 -12.32
N LYS A 83 1.66 -1.70 -11.97
CA LYS A 83 0.77 -0.58 -11.68
C LYS A 83 1.11 0.17 -10.39
N LEU A 84 1.79 -0.47 -9.43
CA LEU A 84 2.20 0.18 -8.20
C LEU A 84 3.12 1.38 -8.47
N THR A 85 3.86 1.38 -9.58
CA THR A 85 4.70 2.52 -9.96
C THR A 85 3.93 3.82 -10.14
N TYR A 86 2.64 3.78 -10.48
CA TYR A 86 1.81 4.98 -10.60
C TYR A 86 1.59 5.69 -9.26
N ASP A 87 1.56 4.94 -8.18
CA ASP A 87 1.22 5.44 -6.84
C ASP A 87 2.46 5.89 -6.06
N LEU A 88 3.65 5.37 -6.40
CA LEU A 88 4.90 5.77 -5.76
C LEU A 88 5.20 7.26 -5.96
N ASN A 89 5.55 7.95 -4.89
CA ASN A 89 6.05 9.33 -4.94
C ASN A 89 7.48 9.40 -5.45
N LEU A 90 8.28 8.38 -5.11
CA LEU A 90 9.68 8.26 -5.51
C LEU A 90 9.98 6.80 -5.88
N TRP A 91 10.62 6.60 -7.02
CA TRP A 91 11.23 5.32 -7.39
C TRP A 91 12.69 5.56 -7.75
N ILE A 92 13.55 4.94 -6.99
CA ILE A 92 15.01 4.99 -7.18
C ILE A 92 15.54 3.57 -7.42
N GLU A 93 16.57 3.48 -8.23
CA GLU A 93 17.34 2.25 -8.45
C GLU A 93 18.71 2.41 -7.78
N LEU A 94 19.09 1.43 -6.95
CA LEU A 94 20.43 1.36 -6.38
C LEU A 94 21.37 0.69 -7.37
N VAL A 95 22.40 1.42 -7.79
CA VAL A 95 23.41 0.96 -8.72
C VAL A 95 24.76 0.92 -8.03
N GLN A 96 25.46 -0.21 -8.15
CA GLN A 96 26.82 -0.36 -7.61
C GLN A 96 27.82 -0.38 -8.75
N THR A 97 28.81 0.52 -8.72
CA THR A 97 29.93 0.56 -9.65
C THR A 97 31.23 0.47 -8.85
N GLY A 98 31.83 -0.73 -8.84
CA GLY A 98 32.96 -1.01 -7.97
C GLY A 98 32.59 -0.90 -6.48
N LYS A 99 33.23 0.02 -5.77
CA LYS A 99 32.94 0.28 -4.35
C LYS A 99 31.90 1.41 -4.14
N ARG A 100 31.57 2.14 -5.20
CA ARG A 100 30.62 3.26 -5.13
C ARG A 100 29.19 2.74 -5.30
N ARG A 101 28.27 3.31 -4.52
CA ARG A 101 26.84 3.09 -4.63
C ARG A 101 26.15 4.42 -4.95
N ASP A 102 25.31 4.40 -5.95
CA ASP A 102 24.53 5.55 -6.39
C ASP A 102 23.06 5.18 -6.44
N ILE A 103 22.19 6.18 -6.27
CA ILE A 103 20.77 6.10 -6.57
C ILE A 103 20.54 6.74 -7.94
N VAL A 104 19.80 6.06 -8.82
CA VAL A 104 19.31 6.60 -10.10
C VAL A 104 17.82 6.84 -9.98
N VAL A 105 17.36 8.05 -10.24
CA VAL A 105 15.94 8.41 -10.14
C VAL A 105 15.18 7.87 -11.34
N ARG A 106 14.27 6.93 -11.13
CA ARG A 106 13.42 6.31 -12.16
C ARG A 106 12.05 6.97 -12.26
N LYS A 107 11.55 7.50 -11.15
CA LYS A 107 10.35 8.33 -11.05
C LYS A 107 10.46 9.24 -9.83
N SER A 108 9.95 10.47 -9.95
CA SER A 108 9.82 11.36 -8.79
C SER A 108 8.63 12.29 -8.93
N ARG A 109 7.96 12.53 -7.82
CA ARG A 109 7.03 13.64 -7.56
C ARG A 109 7.63 14.63 -6.56
N ILE A 110 8.87 14.40 -6.14
CA ILE A 110 9.60 15.20 -5.15
C ILE A 110 10.59 16.08 -5.92
N GLU A 111 10.52 17.38 -5.74
CA GLU A 111 11.25 18.38 -6.53
C GLU A 111 12.77 18.15 -6.52
N GLY A 112 13.35 17.79 -5.35
CA GLY A 112 14.79 17.58 -5.24
C GLY A 112 15.33 16.38 -6.01
N PHE A 113 14.49 15.39 -6.35
CA PHE A 113 14.89 14.20 -7.09
C PHE A 113 14.60 14.36 -8.60
N ILE A 114 15.59 14.80 -9.35
CA ILE A 114 15.42 15.03 -10.79
C ILE A 114 15.46 13.69 -11.54
N LEU A 115 14.43 13.46 -12.36
CA LEU A 115 14.29 12.24 -13.15
C LEU A 115 15.53 11.98 -14.03
N GLY A 116 16.06 10.77 -13.96
CA GLY A 116 17.22 10.33 -14.72
C GLY A 116 18.57 10.70 -14.11
N ASN A 117 18.60 11.57 -13.11
CA ASN A 117 19.85 11.92 -12.42
C ASN A 117 20.30 10.80 -11.48
N SER A 118 21.62 10.80 -11.25
CA SER A 118 22.29 9.91 -10.31
C SER A 118 22.88 10.71 -9.16
N TYR A 119 22.71 10.20 -7.94
CA TYR A 119 23.21 10.83 -6.71
C TYR A 119 23.90 9.78 -5.83
N PRO A 120 24.84 10.16 -4.96
CA PRO A 120 25.39 9.26 -3.95
C PRO A 120 24.29 8.58 -3.10
N ALA A 121 24.44 7.28 -2.87
CA ALA A 121 23.49 6.51 -2.05
C ALA A 121 23.85 6.63 -0.55
N ASP A 122 23.73 7.82 0.01
CA ASP A 122 23.92 8.10 1.44
C ASP A 122 22.71 8.89 1.99
N TYR A 123 22.58 8.83 3.32
CA TYR A 123 21.44 9.46 4.00
C TYR A 123 21.43 10.98 3.89
N GLU A 124 22.60 11.62 3.97
CA GLU A 124 22.72 13.09 3.93
C GLU A 124 22.25 13.63 2.58
N THR A 125 22.71 13.01 1.50
CA THR A 125 22.25 13.33 0.13
C THR A 125 20.76 13.11 -0.01
N PHE A 126 20.25 11.97 0.47
CA PHE A 126 18.83 11.65 0.40
C PHE A 126 17.97 12.66 1.18
N ALA A 127 18.35 12.95 2.43
CA ALA A 127 17.64 13.87 3.31
C ALA A 127 17.56 15.28 2.71
N LYS A 128 18.69 15.77 2.18
CA LYS A 128 18.75 17.07 1.50
C LYS A 128 17.84 17.15 0.27
N LEU A 129 17.78 16.09 -0.55
CA LEU A 129 16.94 16.03 -1.74
C LEU A 129 15.45 15.86 -1.40
N TYR A 130 15.15 15.16 -0.32
CA TYR A 130 13.77 14.92 0.13
C TYR A 130 13.18 16.16 0.82
N GLY A 131 14.03 16.93 1.50
CA GLY A 131 13.68 18.04 2.36
C GLY A 131 13.80 17.65 3.84
N ASP A 132 14.77 18.22 4.53
CA ASP A 132 15.03 17.93 5.96
C ASP A 132 13.83 18.24 6.85
N ASP A 133 13.08 19.29 6.54
CA ASP A 133 11.85 19.69 7.20
C ASP A 133 10.73 18.67 7.03
N ILE A 134 10.62 18.06 5.85
CA ILE A 134 9.61 17.02 5.55
C ILE A 134 9.96 15.72 6.25
N ILE A 135 11.22 15.26 6.16
CA ILE A 135 11.68 14.04 6.83
C ILE A 135 11.51 14.13 8.34
N ASN A 136 11.70 15.34 8.89
CA ASN A 136 11.64 15.60 10.33
C ASN A 136 10.23 15.95 10.84
N LYS A 137 9.22 16.03 9.97
CA LYS A 137 7.85 16.33 10.38
C LYS A 137 7.27 15.16 11.19
N PRO A 138 6.66 15.39 12.38
CA PRO A 138 5.99 14.33 13.11
C PRO A 138 4.80 13.80 12.28
N SER A 139 4.62 12.48 12.27
CA SER A 139 3.49 11.85 11.59
C SER A 139 2.27 11.80 12.52
N GLU A 140 1.08 12.05 11.95
CA GLU A 140 -0.19 11.78 12.63
C GLU A 140 -0.60 10.34 12.34
N GLN A 141 -0.72 9.52 13.39
CA GLN A 141 -1.10 8.11 13.22
C GLN A 141 -2.57 7.95 12.91
N ILE A 142 -2.88 7.36 11.77
CA ILE A 142 -4.21 6.81 11.53
C ILE A 142 -4.28 5.44 12.22
N VAL A 143 -5.04 5.38 13.31
CA VAL A 143 -5.30 4.12 14.02
C VAL A 143 -6.35 3.34 13.24
N LEU A 144 -5.98 2.19 12.70
CA LEU A 144 -6.93 1.30 12.01
C LEU A 144 -7.95 0.71 12.99
N ALA A 145 -9.08 0.27 12.45
CA ALA A 145 -10.13 -0.41 13.18
C ALA A 145 -9.57 -1.63 13.95
N THR A 146 -9.92 -1.75 15.23
CA THR A 146 -9.55 -2.91 16.04
C THR A 146 -10.39 -4.12 15.65
N VAL A 147 -9.88 -5.32 15.96
CA VAL A 147 -10.63 -6.58 15.74
C VAL A 147 -12.00 -6.53 16.41
N ASP A 148 -12.08 -5.97 17.63
CA ASP A 148 -13.34 -5.84 18.39
C ASP A 148 -14.32 -4.88 17.72
N GLN A 149 -13.86 -3.74 17.23
CA GLN A 149 -14.70 -2.79 16.48
C GLN A 149 -15.24 -3.42 15.19
N VAL A 150 -14.41 -4.15 14.45
CA VAL A 150 -14.83 -4.86 13.24
C VAL A 150 -15.87 -5.93 13.55
N ALA A 151 -15.65 -6.71 14.62
CA ALA A 151 -16.59 -7.74 15.07
C ALA A 151 -17.93 -7.13 15.48
N GLU A 152 -17.93 -6.02 16.22
CA GLU A 152 -19.13 -5.30 16.63
C GLU A 152 -19.90 -4.73 15.42
N ALA A 153 -19.21 -4.10 14.48
CA ALA A 153 -19.83 -3.60 13.26
C ALA A 153 -20.50 -4.72 12.46
N LYS A 154 -19.81 -5.84 12.25
CA LYS A 154 -20.34 -7.01 11.54
C LYS A 154 -21.53 -7.65 12.27
N HIS A 155 -21.48 -7.70 13.59
CA HIS A 155 -22.62 -8.18 14.41
C HIS A 155 -23.85 -7.30 14.18
N LEU A 156 -23.71 -5.98 14.29
CA LEU A 156 -24.82 -5.04 14.10
C LEU A 156 -25.39 -5.10 12.67
N ILE A 157 -24.52 -5.24 11.66
CA ILE A 157 -24.92 -5.43 10.26
C ILE A 157 -25.78 -6.68 10.11
N GLY A 158 -25.41 -7.78 10.79
CA GLY A 158 -26.19 -9.02 10.82
C GLY A 158 -27.55 -8.83 11.52
N VAL A 159 -27.60 -8.11 12.63
CA VAL A 159 -28.87 -7.79 13.35
C VAL A 159 -29.85 -7.04 12.45
N PHE A 160 -29.36 -6.09 11.66
CA PHE A 160 -30.19 -5.30 10.75
C PHE A 160 -30.41 -5.98 9.38
N ASN A 161 -29.87 -7.17 9.13
CA ASN A 161 -29.93 -7.85 7.83
C ASN A 161 -29.53 -6.94 6.65
N ILE A 162 -28.48 -6.12 6.82
CA ILE A 162 -28.04 -5.19 5.77
C ILE A 162 -27.48 -5.99 4.60
N SER A 163 -28.02 -5.73 3.40
CA SER A 163 -27.63 -6.44 2.18
C SER A 163 -26.15 -6.21 1.83
N GLU A 164 -25.50 -7.17 1.17
CA GLU A 164 -24.11 -7.01 0.69
C GLU A 164 -23.94 -5.80 -0.24
N GLU A 165 -24.96 -5.47 -1.04
CA GLU A 165 -24.94 -4.28 -1.90
C GLU A 165 -24.87 -2.98 -1.09
N ASP A 166 -25.66 -2.89 -0.02
CA ASP A 166 -25.67 -1.69 0.83
C ASP A 166 -24.40 -1.58 1.67
N GLN A 167 -23.84 -2.72 2.11
CA GLN A 167 -22.53 -2.77 2.75
C GLN A 167 -21.45 -2.24 1.80
N LYS A 168 -21.40 -2.72 0.56
CA LYS A 168 -20.46 -2.25 -0.47
C LYS A 168 -20.63 -0.75 -0.76
N LYS A 169 -21.87 -0.26 -0.82
CA LYS A 169 -22.15 1.18 -0.99
C LYS A 169 -21.65 2.01 0.21
N ALA A 170 -21.82 1.48 1.43
CA ALA A 170 -21.34 2.14 2.64
C ALA A 170 -19.82 2.21 2.68
N LEU A 171 -19.11 1.12 2.39
CA LEU A 171 -17.66 1.05 2.35
C LEU A 171 -17.06 1.95 1.25
N LYS A 172 -17.72 2.03 0.10
CA LYS A 172 -17.29 2.91 -1.00
C LYS A 172 -17.26 4.39 -0.62
N LYS A 173 -18.06 4.85 0.36
CA LYS A 173 -18.01 6.23 0.86
C LYS A 173 -16.68 6.58 1.53
N TYR A 174 -16.00 5.56 2.03
CA TYR A 174 -14.69 5.66 2.68
C TYR A 174 -13.55 5.22 1.76
N ASP A 175 -13.86 4.92 0.49
CA ASP A 175 -12.92 4.40 -0.51
C ASP A 175 -12.20 3.11 -0.07
N VAL A 176 -12.96 2.20 0.59
CA VAL A 176 -12.48 0.92 1.09
C VAL A 176 -13.32 -0.24 0.59
N GLU A 177 -12.74 -1.45 0.63
CA GLU A 177 -13.41 -2.68 0.24
C GLU A 177 -13.83 -3.54 1.43
N ALA A 178 -13.27 -3.31 2.64
CA ALA A 178 -13.54 -4.08 3.84
C ALA A 178 -13.57 -3.20 5.10
N TYR A 179 -14.28 -3.66 6.15
CA TYR A 179 -14.40 -2.94 7.43
C TYR A 179 -13.07 -2.87 8.19
N GLU A 180 -12.18 -3.82 7.96
CA GLU A 180 -10.83 -3.87 8.51
C GLU A 180 -9.94 -2.75 7.98
N GLU A 181 -10.30 -2.15 6.86
CA GLU A 181 -9.57 -1.06 6.22
C GLU A 181 -9.99 0.32 6.72
N LEU A 182 -11.09 0.42 7.49
CA LEU A 182 -11.53 1.66 8.10
C LEU A 182 -10.59 2.09 9.23
N SER A 183 -10.47 3.41 9.44
CA SER A 183 -9.85 3.89 10.67
C SER A 183 -10.76 3.59 11.89
N SER A 184 -10.16 3.59 13.09
CA SER A 184 -10.89 3.40 14.34
C SER A 184 -12.02 4.41 14.52
N GLU A 185 -11.82 5.66 14.05
CA GLU A 185 -12.86 6.70 14.09
C GLU A 185 -13.97 6.45 13.06
N GLU A 186 -13.62 6.02 11.85
CA GLU A 186 -14.60 5.76 10.80
C GLU A 186 -15.51 4.59 11.15
N ILE A 187 -14.93 3.47 11.62
CA ILE A 187 -15.70 2.30 12.02
C ILE A 187 -16.57 2.62 13.25
N GLN A 188 -16.08 3.47 14.19
CA GLN A 188 -16.85 3.90 15.32
C GLN A 188 -18.10 4.67 14.88
N LYS A 189 -17.97 5.57 13.89
CA LYS A 189 -19.13 6.26 13.29
C LYS A 189 -20.13 5.29 12.67
N VAL A 190 -19.66 4.23 12.02
CA VAL A 190 -20.53 3.18 11.47
C VAL A 190 -21.29 2.47 12.61
N ILE A 191 -20.59 2.05 13.67
CA ILE A 191 -21.17 1.41 14.85
C ILE A 191 -22.22 2.32 15.51
N ASP A 192 -21.90 3.58 15.75
CA ASP A 192 -22.79 4.53 16.41
C ASP A 192 -24.05 4.80 15.58
N ASN A 193 -23.93 4.91 14.26
CA ASN A 193 -25.06 5.03 13.34
C ASN A 193 -25.99 3.80 13.43
N LEU A 194 -25.43 2.60 13.48
CA LEU A 194 -26.21 1.38 13.60
C LEU A 194 -26.89 1.28 14.97
N LYS A 195 -26.20 1.58 16.06
CA LYS A 195 -26.78 1.64 17.42
C LYS A 195 -27.90 2.66 17.55
N SER A 196 -27.77 3.81 16.89
CA SER A 196 -28.82 4.84 16.91
C SER A 196 -30.12 4.39 16.26
N LYS A 197 -30.07 3.46 15.31
CA LYS A 197 -31.26 2.85 14.70
C LYS A 197 -31.95 1.88 15.66
N LEU A 198 -31.19 1.11 16.44
CA LEU A 198 -31.74 0.19 17.48
C LEU A 198 -32.58 0.99 18.51
N THR A 199 -32.08 2.14 18.93
CA THR A 199 -32.80 2.97 19.92
C THR A 199 -34.07 3.66 19.37
N LYS A 200 -34.20 3.79 18.06
CA LYS A 200 -35.41 4.36 17.42
C LYS A 200 -36.50 3.33 17.12
N GLU A 201 -36.13 2.07 16.91
CA GLU A 201 -37.10 0.97 16.67
C GLU A 201 -37.70 0.41 17.96
N THR A 202 -37.12 0.76 19.13
CA THR A 202 -37.61 0.32 20.46
C THR A 202 -38.52 1.34 21.15
N LYS A 203 -38.89 2.42 20.47
CA LYS A 203 -39.86 3.42 20.90
C LYS A 203 -41.11 3.41 20.01
#